data_e2adc3dd6c393feef4cbb30b5b2b48ae
#
_entry.id   e2adc3dd6c393feef4cbb30b5b2b48ae
#
_cell.length_a   1.000
_cell.length_b   1.000
_cell.length_c   1.000
_cell.angle_alpha   90.00
_cell.angle_beta   90.00
_cell.angle_gamma   90.00
#
_symmetry.space_group_name_H-M   'P 1'
#
loop_
_entity.id
_entity.type
_entity.pdbx_description
1 polymer ?
#
loop_
_entity_poly.entity_id
_entity_poly.type
_entity_poly.pdbx_seq_one_letter_code
_entity_poly.pdbx_strand_id
1 'polypeptide(L)'
;MTLRHLLWTLTVASLVAATGCAGGKNVASSAPEWTFNSPVLPAHYVGIGSASKLIHPLDADAVAKQQALDNMSRDIRVQVQSSSTVSTLQINGWLSESFSAQSTSTTQEDLEGFELVDTYSTETEVLVFYRLSKAKHAQIQAAKRAAAMDLALGHLDAATQARAQANVQQAVDAAIRGLDAVRPFMDKPLVTTRPSGEDVNVPQALISMLDGSMTGLALATPDSAVTLHVADQFRTQLDVSVLLDGQPAPNVRINYRYYRGDLPTRGTATSDARGVAAITLEKFEPGVTGTTLEVQVDPMAFVEGLPLVHPFRQAARGLTSAPLRIDVKLAPVDLVLQVEERAFGKRRDQDILGPSVRQALQQADVRLVQADQAPNAMVLTLEADARPGGGGQGLQTVYVDMVGTVTDAEGNIVYTQTMTRIKGIQMDLPRATDAAYDKATEQLQNEFIPGLVRLWHGF
;
A
#
# COMPACT_ATOMS: atom_id res chain seq x y z
N MET A 1 -32.84 74.10 -22.15
CA MET A 1 -34.08 74.85 -21.91
C MET A 1 -34.43 74.70 -20.47
N THR A 2 -34.19 75.77 -19.79
CA THR A 2 -34.98 76.51 -18.81
C THR A 2 -35.13 75.85 -17.44
N LEU A 3 -34.39 76.33 -16.44
CA LEU A 3 -34.39 77.59 -15.70
C LEU A 3 -35.65 77.79 -14.84
N ARG A 4 -35.52 77.94 -13.55
CA ARG A 4 -35.85 79.03 -12.68
C ARG A 4 -36.29 78.57 -11.29
N HIS A 5 -35.52 78.92 -10.24
CA HIS A 5 -35.59 80.13 -9.35
C HIS A 5 -36.84 80.01 -8.42
N LEU A 6 -36.83 80.34 -7.14
CA LEU A 6 -36.31 81.40 -6.31
C LEU A 6 -36.74 81.13 -4.86
N LEU A 7 -35.95 81.17 -3.86
CA LEU A 7 -35.65 82.23 -2.91
C LEU A 7 -36.64 82.49 -1.76
N TRP A 8 -36.03 82.66 -0.58
CA TRP A 8 -36.35 83.51 0.58
C TRP A 8 -37.27 82.88 1.64
N THR A 9 -37.07 83.01 2.97
CA THR A 9 -36.51 84.13 3.82
C THR A 9 -36.11 83.63 5.19
N LEU A 10 -35.09 84.28 5.75
CA LEU A 10 -34.70 84.40 7.13
C LEU A 10 -35.82 84.72 8.11
N THR A 11 -35.76 84.23 9.35
CA THR A 11 -36.02 85.02 10.57
C THR A 11 -35.13 84.55 11.75
N VAL A 12 -34.44 85.47 12.33
CA VAL A 12 -33.61 85.50 13.54
C VAL A 12 -34.49 85.83 14.73
N ALA A 13 -34.19 85.20 15.89
CA ALA A 13 -34.26 85.85 17.25
C ALA A 13 -34.23 84.74 18.31
N SER A 14 -33.37 84.71 19.16
CA SER A 14 -32.88 85.33 20.38
C SER A 14 -32.77 84.34 21.54
N LEU A 15 -31.61 84.16 21.96
CA LEU A 15 -30.98 84.09 23.26
C LEU A 15 -31.89 84.09 24.52
N VAL A 16 -31.85 82.97 25.32
CA VAL A 16 -31.88 83.06 26.79
C VAL A 16 -30.96 81.96 27.35
N ALA A 17 -29.92 82.42 28.05
CA ALA A 17 -29.07 81.58 28.90
C ALA A 17 -29.81 81.20 30.17
N ALA A 18 -29.82 79.95 30.48
CA ALA A 18 -30.10 79.42 31.82
C ALA A 18 -29.07 78.38 32.21
N THR A 19 -28.13 78.84 33.04
CA THR A 19 -27.20 77.93 33.78
C THR A 19 -27.99 77.04 34.74
N GLY A 20 -28.05 75.80 34.39
CA GLY A 20 -28.54 74.70 35.27
C GLY A 20 -27.41 73.71 35.52
N CYS A 21 -26.83 73.70 36.70
CA CYS A 21 -26.04 72.61 37.22
C CYS A 21 -26.93 71.34 37.28
N ALA A 22 -26.75 70.44 36.34
CA ALA A 22 -27.30 69.09 36.40
C ALA A 22 -26.21 68.17 36.87
N GLY A 23 -26.32 67.76 38.11
CA GLY A 23 -25.53 66.66 38.67
C GLY A 23 -25.61 65.46 37.81
N GLY A 24 -24.46 64.96 37.41
CA GLY A 24 -24.33 63.69 36.70
C GLY A 24 -24.90 62.57 37.59
N LYS A 25 -26.10 62.13 37.25
CA LYS A 25 -26.55 60.81 37.69
C LYS A 25 -25.74 59.82 36.88
N ASN A 26 -24.73 59.25 37.53
CA ASN A 26 -24.23 57.94 37.10
C ASN A 26 -25.43 57.00 37.10
N VAL A 27 -26.06 56.85 35.94
CA VAL A 27 -26.94 55.70 35.70
C VAL A 27 -25.99 54.50 35.68
N ALA A 28 -25.90 53.79 36.82
CA ALA A 28 -25.36 52.45 36.81
C ALA A 28 -26.17 51.69 35.74
N SER A 29 -25.64 51.52 34.58
CA SER A 29 -26.24 50.69 33.56
C SER A 29 -26.36 49.30 34.17
N SER A 30 -27.58 48.95 34.57
CA SER A 30 -27.86 47.57 35.01
C SER A 30 -27.47 46.65 33.85
N ALA A 31 -26.68 45.62 34.17
CA ALA A 31 -26.26 44.68 33.12
C ALA A 31 -27.49 44.16 32.35
N PRO A 32 -27.41 44.07 31.04
CA PRO A 32 -28.48 43.58 30.19
C PRO A 32 -28.96 42.20 30.65
N GLU A 33 -30.26 41.92 30.58
CA GLU A 33 -30.86 40.68 31.06
C GLU A 33 -30.20 39.41 30.45
N TRP A 34 -29.78 39.47 29.21
CA TRP A 34 -29.12 38.36 28.49
C TRP A 34 -27.75 37.96 29.12
N THR A 35 -27.17 38.82 29.97
CA THR A 35 -25.92 38.49 30.67
C THR A 35 -26.13 37.48 31.81
N PHE A 36 -27.36 37.39 32.33
CA PHE A 36 -27.73 36.50 33.42
C PHE A 36 -28.65 35.37 32.97
N ASN A 37 -29.52 35.65 31.96
CA ASN A 37 -30.48 34.69 31.42
C ASN A 37 -30.30 34.59 29.91
N SER A 38 -29.90 33.41 29.44
CA SER A 38 -29.78 33.19 27.98
C SER A 38 -31.16 33.32 27.32
N PRO A 39 -31.35 34.24 26.37
CA PRO A 39 -32.63 34.46 25.72
C PRO A 39 -33.03 33.27 24.86
N VAL A 40 -34.26 32.80 25.02
CA VAL A 40 -34.81 31.73 24.13
C VAL A 40 -35.48 32.39 22.94
N LEU A 41 -34.84 32.28 21.78
CA LEU A 41 -35.33 32.79 20.52
C LEU A 41 -35.76 31.63 19.58
N PRO A 42 -37.08 31.37 19.40
CA PRO A 42 -37.55 30.19 18.68
C PRO A 42 -37.03 30.12 17.22
N ALA A 43 -36.83 31.27 16.57
CA ALA A 43 -36.39 31.36 15.18
C ALA A 43 -34.86 31.48 15.04
N HIS A 44 -34.09 31.49 16.15
CA HIS A 44 -32.64 31.69 16.12
C HIS A 44 -31.93 30.67 17.01
N TYR A 45 -30.71 30.34 16.64
CA TYR A 45 -29.72 29.79 17.55
C TYR A 45 -29.06 30.94 18.29
N VAL A 46 -28.73 30.75 19.54
CA VAL A 46 -28.15 31.76 20.43
C VAL A 46 -26.79 31.29 20.90
N GLY A 47 -25.82 32.20 20.86
CA GLY A 47 -24.50 31.99 21.43
C GLY A 47 -24.12 33.14 22.33
N ILE A 48 -23.85 32.87 23.58
CA ILE A 48 -23.33 33.82 24.56
C ILE A 48 -21.96 33.33 25.00
N GLY A 49 -20.98 34.21 24.95
CA GLY A 49 -19.62 33.93 25.41
C GLY A 49 -19.11 35.05 26.31
N SER A 50 -18.21 34.68 27.19
CA SER A 50 -17.54 35.63 28.09
C SER A 50 -16.05 35.43 28.13
N ALA A 51 -15.29 36.49 28.39
CA ALA A 51 -13.85 36.39 28.61
C ALA A 51 -13.37 37.39 29.63
N SER A 52 -12.50 36.93 30.53
CA SER A 52 -11.87 37.78 31.53
C SER A 52 -10.76 38.63 30.90
N LYS A 53 -10.83 39.95 31.06
CA LYS A 53 -9.78 40.89 30.64
C LYS A 53 -8.50 40.75 31.46
N LEU A 54 -8.58 40.14 32.66
CA LEU A 54 -7.40 39.88 33.48
C LEU A 54 -6.57 38.70 32.91
N ILE A 55 -7.25 37.73 32.33
CA ILE A 55 -6.61 36.56 31.73
C ILE A 55 -6.24 36.83 30.25
N HIS A 56 -7.09 37.55 29.54
CA HIS A 56 -6.98 37.90 28.13
C HIS A 56 -6.96 39.40 27.90
N PRO A 57 -5.90 40.13 28.34
CA PRO A 57 -5.88 41.61 28.32
C PRO A 57 -5.88 42.20 26.90
N LEU A 58 -5.43 41.42 25.88
CA LEU A 58 -5.29 41.92 24.50
C LEU A 58 -6.36 41.37 23.56
N ASP A 59 -7.00 40.21 23.90
CA ASP A 59 -7.84 39.43 22.98
C ASP A 59 -9.17 38.97 23.62
N ALA A 60 -9.59 39.57 24.73
CA ALA A 60 -10.82 39.20 25.44
C ALA A 60 -12.06 39.16 24.53
N ASP A 61 -12.20 40.12 23.60
CA ASP A 61 -13.32 40.16 22.64
C ASP A 61 -13.29 38.95 21.68
N ALA A 62 -12.10 38.58 21.19
CA ALA A 62 -11.93 37.42 20.31
C ALA A 62 -12.24 36.11 21.04
N VAL A 63 -11.77 35.97 22.27
CA VAL A 63 -12.03 34.79 23.12
C VAL A 63 -13.52 34.68 23.47
N ALA A 64 -14.17 35.81 23.86
CA ALA A 64 -15.60 35.82 24.13
C ALA A 64 -16.42 35.43 22.88
N LYS A 65 -16.08 36.00 21.70
CA LYS A 65 -16.68 35.60 20.41
C LYS A 65 -16.52 34.11 20.14
N GLN A 66 -15.30 33.58 20.31
CA GLN A 66 -15.01 32.16 20.09
C GLN A 66 -15.88 31.29 20.98
N GLN A 67 -15.98 31.61 22.27
CA GLN A 67 -16.82 30.89 23.22
C GLN A 67 -18.32 30.98 22.86
N ALA A 68 -18.80 32.13 22.38
CA ALA A 68 -20.19 32.29 21.92
C ALA A 68 -20.50 31.37 20.74
N LEU A 69 -19.60 31.30 19.76
CA LEU A 69 -19.74 30.41 18.60
C LEU A 69 -19.64 28.93 18.97
N ASP A 70 -18.80 28.57 19.94
CA ASP A 70 -18.72 27.22 20.49
C ASP A 70 -20.04 26.79 21.15
N ASN A 71 -20.64 27.68 21.93
CA ASN A 71 -21.93 27.43 22.59
C ASN A 71 -23.04 27.27 21.53
N MET A 72 -23.08 28.13 20.51
CA MET A 72 -24.04 28.05 19.40
C MET A 72 -23.87 26.75 18.61
N SER A 73 -22.65 26.36 18.29
CA SER A 73 -22.35 25.09 17.59
C SER A 73 -22.84 23.88 18.36
N ARG A 74 -22.67 23.91 19.69
CA ARG A 74 -23.12 22.84 20.59
C ARG A 74 -24.65 22.74 20.61
N ASP A 75 -25.34 23.87 20.63
CA ASP A 75 -26.82 23.91 20.61
C ASP A 75 -27.37 23.36 19.28
N ILE A 76 -26.78 23.77 18.15
CA ILE A 76 -27.12 23.23 16.83
C ILE A 76 -26.93 21.72 16.77
N ARG A 77 -25.79 21.22 17.28
CA ARG A 77 -25.46 19.80 17.29
C ARG A 77 -26.46 18.97 18.06
N VAL A 78 -26.87 19.41 19.25
CA VAL A 78 -27.88 18.74 20.06
C VAL A 78 -29.23 18.67 19.34
N GLN A 79 -29.63 19.74 18.65
CA GLN A 79 -30.89 19.75 17.90
C GLN A 79 -30.85 18.85 16.66
N VAL A 80 -29.69 18.78 15.96
CA VAL A 80 -29.51 17.89 14.78
C VAL A 80 -29.53 16.43 15.20
N GLN A 81 -28.82 16.06 16.28
CA GLN A 81 -28.80 14.67 16.78
C GLN A 81 -30.19 14.17 17.21
N SER A 82 -31.03 15.04 17.74
CA SER A 82 -32.40 14.67 18.13
C SER A 82 -33.36 14.48 16.95
N SER A 83 -33.02 15.00 15.77
CA SER A 83 -33.86 14.93 14.55
C SER A 83 -33.34 13.98 13.47
N SER A 84 -32.16 13.39 13.66
CA SER A 84 -31.50 12.53 12.67
C SER A 84 -32.11 11.13 12.68
N THR A 85 -32.92 10.84 11.68
CA THR A 85 -33.20 9.46 11.28
C THR A 85 -31.94 8.98 10.56
N VAL A 86 -31.19 8.10 11.22
CA VAL A 86 -30.04 7.44 10.61
C VAL A 86 -30.54 6.75 9.34
N SER A 87 -30.26 7.34 8.18
CA SER A 87 -30.51 6.68 6.90
C SER A 87 -29.56 5.49 6.86
N THR A 88 -30.11 4.29 6.99
CA THR A 88 -29.37 3.02 6.92
C THR A 88 -28.84 2.91 5.51
N LEU A 89 -27.61 3.37 5.29
CA LEU A 89 -26.84 2.98 4.12
C LEU A 89 -26.63 1.46 4.25
N GLN A 90 -27.24 0.69 3.36
CA GLN A 90 -26.90 -0.73 3.20
C GLN A 90 -25.51 -0.80 2.58
N ILE A 91 -24.51 -0.65 3.44
CA ILE A 91 -23.11 -0.75 3.07
C ILE A 91 -22.71 -2.19 3.37
N ASN A 92 -22.09 -2.87 2.42
CA ASN A 92 -21.44 -4.14 2.68
C ASN A 92 -20.54 -4.01 3.94
N GLY A 93 -20.66 -4.93 4.89
CA GLY A 93 -20.28 -4.82 6.30
C GLY A 93 -18.93 -4.21 6.66
N TRP A 94 -17.98 -4.08 5.71
CA TRP A 94 -16.64 -3.53 5.96
C TRP A 94 -16.55 -1.98 5.90
N LEU A 95 -17.51 -1.31 5.22
CA LEU A 95 -17.56 0.16 5.12
C LEU A 95 -18.43 0.80 6.21
N SER A 96 -19.38 0.06 6.81
CA SER A 96 -20.42 0.63 7.66
C SER A 96 -19.93 1.17 9.01
N GLU A 97 -19.02 0.47 9.67
CA GLU A 97 -18.55 0.88 11.01
C GLU A 97 -17.59 2.07 10.96
N SER A 98 -16.69 2.10 10.00
CA SER A 98 -15.69 3.16 9.89
C SER A 98 -16.28 4.49 9.39
N PHE A 99 -17.38 4.43 8.62
CA PHE A 99 -17.99 5.60 8.00
C PHE A 99 -18.98 6.29 8.91
N SER A 100 -19.77 5.55 9.70
CA SER A 100 -20.75 6.10 10.63
C SER A 100 -20.12 6.80 11.82
N ALA A 101 -18.99 6.35 12.31
CA ALA A 101 -18.32 6.91 13.49
C ALA A 101 -17.75 8.33 13.25
N GLN A 102 -17.47 8.72 12.03
CA GLN A 102 -16.79 9.98 11.68
C GLN A 102 -17.71 11.06 11.11
N SER A 103 -18.97 10.74 10.74
CA SER A 103 -19.88 11.70 10.10
C SER A 103 -20.58 12.66 11.08
N THR A 104 -20.34 12.55 12.40
CA THR A 104 -21.02 13.36 13.42
C THR A 104 -20.23 14.58 13.94
N SER A 105 -19.09 14.92 13.33
CA SER A 105 -18.28 16.07 13.79
C SER A 105 -18.59 17.32 12.98
N THR A 106 -19.67 18.03 13.34
CA THR A 106 -19.87 19.42 12.91
C THR A 106 -18.88 20.31 13.65
N THR A 107 -17.98 20.98 12.93
CA THR A 107 -16.99 21.90 13.51
C THR A 107 -17.52 23.32 13.52
N GLN A 108 -16.90 24.22 14.30
CA GLN A 108 -17.16 25.65 14.34
C GLN A 108 -17.07 26.35 12.99
N GLU A 109 -16.25 25.82 12.09
CA GLU A 109 -16.00 26.35 10.74
C GLU A 109 -17.26 26.39 9.86
N ASP A 110 -18.32 25.65 10.27
CA ASP A 110 -19.59 25.58 9.55
C ASP A 110 -20.60 26.68 9.92
N LEU A 111 -20.29 27.53 10.91
CA LEU A 111 -21.18 28.61 11.30
C LEU A 111 -20.96 29.83 10.42
N GLU A 112 -21.89 30.06 9.49
CA GLU A 112 -21.93 31.25 8.64
C GLU A 112 -23.23 32.01 8.85
N GLY A 113 -23.15 33.35 8.70
CA GLY A 113 -24.32 34.23 8.74
C GLY A 113 -24.82 34.56 10.15
N PHE A 114 -24.01 34.34 11.19
CA PHE A 114 -24.29 34.79 12.54
C PHE A 114 -24.15 36.31 12.63
N GLU A 115 -24.89 36.92 13.57
CA GLU A 115 -24.95 38.37 13.79
C GLU A 115 -24.63 38.66 15.25
N LEU A 116 -23.79 39.68 15.49
CA LEU A 116 -23.61 40.27 16.83
C LEU A 116 -24.87 41.01 17.19
N VAL A 117 -25.50 40.66 18.30
CA VAL A 117 -26.70 41.32 18.80
C VAL A 117 -26.30 42.41 19.78
N ASP A 118 -25.44 42.10 20.74
CA ASP A 118 -25.04 43.03 21.79
C ASP A 118 -23.69 42.64 22.40
N THR A 119 -23.04 43.62 23.03
CA THR A 119 -21.82 43.44 23.80
C THR A 119 -21.92 44.15 25.12
N TYR A 120 -21.63 43.50 26.19
CA TYR A 120 -21.54 44.07 27.52
C TYR A 120 -20.12 43.92 28.06
N SER A 121 -19.52 45.06 28.46
CA SER A 121 -18.12 45.12 28.88
C SER A 121 -18.02 45.82 30.24
N THR A 122 -17.35 45.14 31.17
CA THR A 122 -16.96 45.72 32.49
C THR A 122 -15.45 45.95 32.51
N GLU A 123 -14.92 46.41 33.61
CA GLU A 123 -13.46 46.54 33.79
C GLU A 123 -12.75 45.18 33.78
N THR A 124 -13.41 44.10 34.17
CA THR A 124 -12.81 42.79 34.34
C THR A 124 -13.25 41.75 33.33
N GLU A 125 -14.34 41.95 32.59
CA GLU A 125 -14.95 40.94 31.74
C GLU A 125 -15.60 41.58 30.49
N VAL A 126 -15.59 40.81 29.40
CA VAL A 126 -16.34 41.04 28.15
C VAL A 126 -17.33 39.94 27.96
N LEU A 127 -18.60 40.28 27.72
CA LEU A 127 -19.64 39.32 27.30
C LEU A 127 -20.14 39.73 25.90
N VAL A 128 -20.39 38.73 25.07
CA VAL A 128 -20.91 38.95 23.71
C VAL A 128 -22.11 38.07 23.46
N PHE A 129 -23.10 38.61 22.78
CA PHE A 129 -24.30 37.91 22.39
C PHE A 129 -24.41 37.82 20.87
N TYR A 130 -24.31 36.66 20.33
CA TYR A 130 -24.50 36.37 18.92
C TYR A 130 -25.79 35.57 18.70
N ARG A 131 -26.39 35.75 17.52
CA ARG A 131 -27.53 34.95 17.07
C ARG A 131 -27.31 34.48 15.62
N LEU A 132 -27.93 33.37 15.26
CA LEU A 132 -27.97 32.85 13.89
C LEU A 132 -29.42 32.45 13.55
N SER A 133 -29.98 33.03 12.50
CA SER A 133 -31.32 32.65 12.05
C SER A 133 -31.34 31.19 11.60
N LYS A 134 -32.26 30.38 12.16
CA LYS A 134 -32.44 28.98 11.79
C LYS A 134 -32.78 28.81 10.30
N ALA A 135 -33.59 29.72 9.74
CA ALA A 135 -33.93 29.72 8.33
C ALA A 135 -32.71 30.00 7.45
N LYS A 136 -31.90 31.03 7.80
CA LYS A 136 -30.68 31.37 7.06
C LYS A 136 -29.64 30.24 7.14
N HIS A 137 -29.45 29.67 8.34
CA HIS A 137 -28.58 28.51 8.50
C HIS A 137 -29.04 27.32 7.66
N ALA A 138 -30.34 26.97 7.69
CA ALA A 138 -30.90 25.90 6.86
C ALA A 138 -30.70 26.15 5.34
N GLN A 139 -30.84 27.40 4.91
CA GLN A 139 -30.60 27.79 3.52
C GLN A 139 -29.12 27.62 3.12
N ILE A 140 -28.19 28.07 3.97
CA ILE A 140 -26.75 27.91 3.75
C ILE A 140 -26.38 26.42 3.68
N GLN A 141 -26.87 25.64 4.63
CA GLN A 141 -26.60 24.19 4.67
C GLN A 141 -27.22 23.46 3.44
N ALA A 142 -28.40 23.89 3.00
CA ALA A 142 -29.02 23.34 1.78
C ALA A 142 -28.20 23.67 0.53
N ALA A 143 -27.68 24.89 0.42
CA ALA A 143 -26.82 25.29 -0.70
C ALA A 143 -25.48 24.53 -0.68
N LYS A 144 -24.82 24.39 0.48
CA LYS A 144 -23.60 23.62 0.64
C LYS A 144 -23.82 22.14 0.27
N ARG A 145 -24.94 21.56 0.72
CA ARG A 145 -25.31 20.17 0.37
C ARG A 145 -25.54 20.01 -1.12
N ALA A 146 -26.25 20.94 -1.78
CA ALA A 146 -26.48 20.90 -3.22
C ALA A 146 -25.15 20.93 -3.99
N ALA A 147 -24.26 21.85 -3.64
CA ALA A 147 -22.93 21.95 -4.25
C ALA A 147 -22.08 20.67 -4.01
N ALA A 148 -22.15 20.08 -2.82
CA ALA A 148 -21.47 18.82 -2.51
C ALA A 148 -22.02 17.66 -3.34
N MET A 149 -23.35 17.61 -3.54
CA MET A 149 -23.98 16.60 -4.38
C MET A 149 -23.60 16.74 -5.86
N ASP A 150 -23.57 17.97 -6.39
CA ASP A 150 -23.14 18.23 -7.78
C ASP A 150 -21.69 17.79 -7.99
N LEU A 151 -20.80 18.11 -7.02
CA LEU A 151 -19.41 17.68 -7.05
C LEU A 151 -19.29 16.16 -7.00
N ALA A 152 -20.06 15.50 -6.12
CA ALA A 152 -20.04 14.04 -5.98
C ALA A 152 -20.59 13.33 -7.22
N LEU A 153 -21.59 13.89 -7.88
CA LEU A 153 -22.09 13.37 -9.17
C LEU A 153 -21.02 13.47 -10.26
N GLY A 154 -20.31 14.60 -10.34
CA GLY A 154 -19.18 14.74 -11.26
C GLY A 154 -18.10 13.69 -11.01
N HIS A 155 -17.82 13.39 -9.73
CA HIS A 155 -16.89 12.32 -9.37
C HIS A 155 -17.45 10.91 -9.69
N LEU A 156 -18.74 10.67 -9.52
CA LEU A 156 -19.38 9.40 -9.91
C LEU A 156 -19.27 9.16 -11.41
N ASP A 157 -19.51 10.20 -12.21
CA ASP A 157 -19.39 10.12 -13.67
C ASP A 157 -17.93 9.88 -14.09
N ALA A 158 -16.98 10.57 -13.46
CA ALA A 158 -15.56 10.33 -13.67
C ALA A 158 -15.12 8.91 -13.27
N ALA A 159 -15.62 8.39 -12.15
CA ALA A 159 -15.37 7.02 -11.71
C ALA A 159 -15.95 6.00 -12.70
N THR A 160 -17.15 6.25 -13.19
CA THR A 160 -17.81 5.39 -14.19
C THR A 160 -17.02 5.35 -15.50
N GLN A 161 -16.55 6.51 -15.98
CA GLN A 161 -15.73 6.60 -17.17
C GLN A 161 -14.38 5.89 -17.00
N ALA A 162 -13.72 6.12 -15.87
CA ALA A 162 -12.43 5.48 -15.56
C ALA A 162 -12.56 3.94 -15.49
N ARG A 163 -13.63 3.45 -14.84
CA ARG A 163 -13.91 2.01 -14.80
C ARG A 163 -14.18 1.41 -16.18
N ALA A 164 -14.93 2.11 -17.03
CA ALA A 164 -15.17 1.68 -18.41
C ALA A 164 -13.90 1.58 -19.26
N GLN A 165 -12.84 2.28 -18.85
CA GLN A 165 -11.49 2.23 -19.43
C GLN A 165 -10.55 1.27 -18.68
N ALA A 166 -11.08 0.48 -17.75
CA ALA A 166 -10.33 -0.39 -16.84
C ALA A 166 -9.23 0.33 -16.00
N ASN A 167 -9.34 1.65 -15.84
CA ASN A 167 -8.45 2.43 -14.99
C ASN A 167 -8.92 2.40 -13.53
N VAL A 168 -8.56 1.33 -12.83
CA VAL A 168 -9.03 1.05 -11.46
C VAL A 168 -8.61 2.15 -10.49
N GLN A 169 -7.35 2.60 -10.54
CA GLN A 169 -6.85 3.64 -9.64
C GLN A 169 -7.67 4.92 -9.75
N GLN A 170 -7.92 5.38 -10.96
CA GLN A 170 -8.69 6.60 -11.19
C GLN A 170 -10.16 6.43 -10.79
N ALA A 171 -10.75 5.25 -11.01
CA ALA A 171 -12.13 4.95 -10.61
C ALA A 171 -12.27 4.98 -9.08
N VAL A 172 -11.33 4.35 -8.36
CA VAL A 172 -11.29 4.34 -6.89
C VAL A 172 -11.06 5.75 -6.33
N ASP A 173 -10.08 6.50 -6.85
CA ASP A 173 -9.80 7.86 -6.41
C ASP A 173 -11.00 8.79 -6.60
N ALA A 174 -11.67 8.73 -7.74
CA ALA A 174 -12.86 9.52 -8.02
C ALA A 174 -14.02 9.14 -7.08
N ALA A 175 -14.26 7.84 -6.86
CA ALA A 175 -15.32 7.39 -5.96
C ALA A 175 -15.08 7.87 -4.52
N ILE A 176 -13.84 7.80 -4.03
CA ILE A 176 -13.46 8.27 -2.69
C ILE A 176 -13.65 9.78 -2.56
N ARG A 177 -13.21 10.58 -3.54
CA ARG A 177 -13.41 12.04 -3.54
C ARG A 177 -14.89 12.41 -3.55
N GLY A 178 -15.71 11.69 -4.31
CA GLY A 178 -17.15 11.89 -4.31
C GLY A 178 -17.77 11.61 -2.94
N LEU A 179 -17.36 10.53 -2.28
CA LEU A 179 -17.83 10.19 -0.92
C LEU A 179 -17.36 11.23 0.12
N ASP A 180 -16.11 11.70 0.02
CA ASP A 180 -15.59 12.73 0.92
C ASP A 180 -16.34 14.06 0.77
N ALA A 181 -16.75 14.43 -0.46
CA ALA A 181 -17.53 15.63 -0.70
C ALA A 181 -18.89 15.62 0.00
N VAL A 182 -19.58 14.47 0.01
CA VAL A 182 -20.93 14.34 0.62
C VAL A 182 -20.89 13.89 2.08
N ARG A 183 -19.73 13.46 2.60
CA ARG A 183 -19.58 12.95 3.97
C ARG A 183 -20.20 13.84 5.06
N PRO A 184 -20.04 15.20 5.04
CA PRO A 184 -20.64 16.06 6.06
C PRO A 184 -22.18 16.07 6.08
N PHE A 185 -22.83 15.57 5.03
CA PHE A 185 -24.27 15.63 4.82
C PHE A 185 -24.97 14.27 4.86
N MET A 186 -24.26 13.21 5.24
CA MET A 186 -24.80 11.83 5.23
C MET A 186 -25.85 11.56 6.32
N ASP A 187 -26.09 12.50 7.23
CA ASP A 187 -27.20 12.48 8.19
C ASP A 187 -28.58 12.61 7.51
N LYS A 188 -28.62 12.95 6.20
CA LYS A 188 -29.83 13.16 5.42
C LYS A 188 -29.82 12.35 4.13
N PRO A 189 -30.99 12.04 3.56
CA PRO A 189 -31.07 11.41 2.25
C PRO A 189 -30.37 12.28 1.19
N LEU A 190 -29.42 11.68 0.44
CA LEU A 190 -28.66 12.34 -0.63
C LEU A 190 -29.08 11.71 -1.97
N VAL A 191 -30.36 11.91 -2.33
CA VAL A 191 -30.93 11.44 -3.59
C VAL A 191 -31.11 12.62 -4.53
N THR A 192 -30.79 12.42 -5.79
CA THR A 192 -30.99 13.39 -6.85
C THR A 192 -31.53 12.70 -8.10
N THR A 193 -32.33 13.42 -8.89
CA THR A 193 -32.85 12.91 -10.16
C THR A 193 -31.91 13.35 -11.27
N ARG A 194 -31.35 12.41 -12.02
CA ARG A 194 -30.56 12.68 -13.22
C ARG A 194 -31.40 13.27 -14.35
N PRO A 195 -30.77 13.93 -15.34
CA PRO A 195 -31.49 14.39 -16.54
C PRO A 195 -32.20 13.26 -17.30
N SER A 196 -31.76 12.00 -17.10
CA SER A 196 -32.41 10.80 -17.62
C SER A 196 -33.77 10.47 -16.96
N GLY A 197 -34.12 11.13 -15.85
CA GLY A 197 -35.28 10.84 -15.01
C GLY A 197 -35.05 9.76 -13.95
N GLU A 198 -33.82 9.26 -13.80
CA GLU A 198 -33.45 8.25 -12.81
C GLU A 198 -33.08 8.91 -11.45
N ASP A 199 -33.67 8.40 -10.38
CA ASP A 199 -33.29 8.78 -9.02
C ASP A 199 -32.02 8.03 -8.57
N VAL A 200 -31.01 8.77 -8.23
CA VAL A 200 -29.71 8.23 -7.79
C VAL A 200 -29.47 8.58 -6.34
N ASN A 201 -29.29 7.57 -5.50
CA ASN A 201 -28.70 7.72 -4.17
C ASN A 201 -27.19 7.84 -4.34
N VAL A 202 -26.69 9.06 -4.28
CA VAL A 202 -25.28 9.40 -4.62
C VAL A 202 -24.26 8.63 -3.78
N PRO A 203 -24.34 8.60 -2.43
CA PRO A 203 -23.43 7.81 -1.62
C PRO A 203 -23.45 6.32 -1.96
N GLN A 204 -24.63 5.74 -2.14
CA GLN A 204 -24.79 4.31 -2.46
C GLN A 204 -24.17 3.98 -3.83
N ALA A 205 -24.37 4.85 -4.82
CA ALA A 205 -23.79 4.67 -6.16
C ALA A 205 -22.27 4.72 -6.13
N LEU A 206 -21.69 5.68 -5.37
CA LEU A 206 -20.23 5.80 -5.21
C LEU A 206 -19.64 4.59 -4.48
N ILE A 207 -20.32 4.08 -3.43
CA ILE A 207 -19.90 2.87 -2.72
C ILE A 207 -19.95 1.65 -3.64
N SER A 208 -21.03 1.49 -4.41
CA SER A 208 -21.16 0.40 -5.39
C SER A 208 -20.07 0.49 -6.47
N MET A 209 -19.70 1.70 -6.89
CA MET A 209 -18.61 1.93 -7.83
C MET A 209 -17.26 1.52 -7.23
N LEU A 210 -16.99 1.89 -5.99
CA LEU A 210 -15.78 1.53 -5.26
C LEU A 210 -15.68 0.01 -5.08
N ASP A 211 -16.72 -0.61 -4.56
CA ASP A 211 -16.80 -2.06 -4.36
C ASP A 211 -16.63 -2.82 -5.69
N GLY A 212 -17.37 -2.44 -6.71
CA GLY A 212 -17.29 -3.07 -8.02
C GLY A 212 -15.93 -2.90 -8.71
N SER A 213 -15.23 -1.78 -8.46
CA SER A 213 -13.88 -1.58 -9.00
C SER A 213 -12.85 -2.48 -8.34
N MET A 214 -13.10 -2.93 -7.12
CA MET A 214 -12.20 -3.83 -6.40
C MET A 214 -12.57 -5.30 -6.59
N THR A 215 -13.86 -5.65 -6.53
CA THR A 215 -14.34 -7.03 -6.66
C THR A 215 -14.35 -7.52 -8.12
N GLY A 216 -14.41 -6.61 -9.09
CA GLY A 216 -14.30 -6.93 -10.52
C GLY A 216 -12.89 -7.27 -10.99
N LEU A 217 -11.87 -7.10 -10.13
CA LEU A 217 -10.49 -7.44 -10.46
C LEU A 217 -10.28 -8.96 -10.43
N ALA A 218 -9.73 -9.49 -11.51
CA ALA A 218 -9.33 -10.87 -11.65
C ALA A 218 -7.87 -10.98 -12.06
N LEU A 219 -7.20 -12.04 -11.58
CA LEU A 219 -5.86 -12.41 -12.00
C LEU A 219 -5.94 -13.66 -12.86
N ALA A 220 -5.20 -13.68 -13.97
CA ALA A 220 -5.13 -14.80 -14.88
C ALA A 220 -3.70 -15.04 -15.34
N THR A 221 -3.37 -16.27 -15.67
CA THR A 221 -2.13 -16.70 -16.29
C THR A 221 -2.43 -17.73 -17.36
N PRO A 222 -1.65 -17.76 -18.47
CA PRO A 222 -1.81 -18.81 -19.48
C PRO A 222 -1.58 -20.21 -18.90
N ASP A 223 -0.62 -20.32 -17.97
CA ASP A 223 -0.18 -21.59 -17.42
C ASP A 223 -0.45 -21.67 -15.91
N SER A 224 -1.16 -22.70 -15.49
CA SER A 224 -1.38 -23.01 -14.06
C SER A 224 -0.19 -23.70 -13.40
N ALA A 225 0.79 -24.15 -14.19
CA ALA A 225 2.01 -24.78 -13.74
C ALA A 225 3.18 -24.41 -14.65
N VAL A 226 4.36 -24.24 -14.08
CA VAL A 226 5.60 -23.97 -14.81
C VAL A 226 6.70 -24.93 -14.32
N THR A 227 7.54 -25.40 -15.25
CA THR A 227 8.73 -26.18 -14.91
C THR A 227 9.98 -25.36 -15.22
N LEU A 228 10.84 -25.22 -14.21
CA LEU A 228 12.11 -24.50 -14.32
C LEU A 228 13.23 -25.50 -14.57
N HIS A 229 14.18 -25.12 -15.40
CA HIS A 229 15.30 -25.96 -15.78
C HIS A 229 16.64 -25.36 -15.36
N VAL A 230 17.60 -26.23 -15.13
CA VAL A 230 18.97 -25.82 -14.75
C VAL A 230 19.66 -24.99 -15.82
N ALA A 231 19.33 -25.20 -17.10
CA ALA A 231 19.85 -24.41 -18.19
C ALA A 231 19.58 -22.90 -18.05
N ASP A 232 18.44 -22.56 -17.43
CA ASP A 232 18.06 -21.19 -17.10
C ASP A 232 18.40 -20.83 -15.65
N GLN A 233 19.24 -21.59 -14.97
CA GLN A 233 19.56 -21.43 -13.53
C GLN A 233 18.31 -21.42 -12.65
N PHE A 234 17.30 -22.18 -13.00
CA PHE A 234 15.97 -22.20 -12.36
C PHE A 234 15.35 -20.79 -12.27
N ARG A 235 15.62 -19.95 -13.26
CA ARG A 235 15.10 -18.60 -13.36
C ARG A 235 14.05 -18.51 -14.45
N THR A 236 12.95 -17.79 -14.17
CA THR A 236 11.95 -17.47 -15.21
C THR A 236 11.23 -16.19 -14.88
N GLN A 237 10.65 -15.58 -15.90
CA GLN A 237 9.68 -14.51 -15.76
C GLN A 237 8.29 -15.07 -16.09
N LEU A 238 7.35 -14.85 -15.17
CA LEU A 238 5.94 -15.18 -15.34
C LEU A 238 5.12 -13.93 -15.55
N ASP A 239 4.27 -13.95 -16.54
CA ASP A 239 3.37 -12.87 -16.87
C ASP A 239 1.99 -13.17 -16.28
N VAL A 240 1.53 -12.29 -15.38
CA VAL A 240 0.21 -12.36 -14.76
C VAL A 240 -0.66 -11.26 -15.33
N SER A 241 -1.75 -11.63 -15.99
CA SER A 241 -2.75 -10.70 -16.49
C SER A 241 -3.64 -10.22 -15.37
N VAL A 242 -3.78 -8.92 -15.23
CA VAL A 242 -4.72 -8.26 -14.33
C VAL A 242 -5.87 -7.72 -15.16
N LEU A 243 -7.07 -8.15 -14.84
CA LEU A 243 -8.27 -7.83 -15.61
C LEU A 243 -9.31 -7.17 -14.70
N LEU A 244 -10.00 -6.14 -15.21
CA LEU A 244 -11.22 -5.60 -14.61
C LEU A 244 -12.39 -5.94 -15.53
N ASP A 245 -13.33 -6.72 -15.03
CA ASP A 245 -14.51 -7.18 -15.81
C ASP A 245 -14.11 -7.80 -17.16
N GLY A 246 -12.96 -8.50 -17.21
CA GLY A 246 -12.41 -9.14 -18.40
C GLY A 246 -11.58 -8.25 -19.32
N GLN A 247 -11.44 -6.96 -19.03
CA GLN A 247 -10.59 -6.03 -19.79
C GLN A 247 -9.23 -5.84 -19.10
N PRO A 248 -8.12 -5.68 -19.85
CA PRO A 248 -6.81 -5.41 -19.27
C PRO A 248 -6.82 -4.18 -18.36
N ALA A 249 -6.40 -4.36 -17.09
CA ALA A 249 -6.34 -3.30 -16.10
C ALA A 249 -4.89 -2.84 -15.87
N PRO A 250 -4.49 -1.66 -16.37
CA PRO A 250 -3.15 -1.12 -16.18
C PRO A 250 -2.96 -0.51 -14.78
N ASN A 251 -1.69 -0.41 -14.36
CA ASN A 251 -1.26 0.24 -13.12
C ASN A 251 -1.86 -0.36 -11.85
N VAL A 252 -2.21 -1.64 -11.87
CA VAL A 252 -2.67 -2.37 -10.68
C VAL A 252 -1.49 -3.08 -10.03
N ARG A 253 -1.26 -2.78 -8.76
CA ARG A 253 -0.23 -3.45 -7.96
C ARG A 253 -0.73 -4.80 -7.47
N ILE A 254 0.11 -5.82 -7.62
CA ILE A 254 -0.11 -7.16 -7.10
C ILE A 254 1.00 -7.50 -6.09
N ASN A 255 0.66 -8.27 -5.08
CA ASN A 255 1.58 -8.87 -4.14
C ASN A 255 1.76 -10.34 -4.51
N TYR A 256 2.99 -10.86 -4.42
CA TYR A 256 3.23 -12.26 -4.65
C TYR A 256 4.10 -12.87 -3.55
N ARG A 257 3.97 -14.18 -3.37
CA ARG A 257 4.69 -14.97 -2.39
C ARG A 257 4.99 -16.37 -2.94
N TYR A 258 6.22 -16.84 -2.75
CA TYR A 258 6.65 -18.20 -3.02
C TYR A 258 7.79 -18.60 -2.07
N TYR A 259 8.15 -19.87 -2.01
CA TYR A 259 9.25 -20.36 -1.18
C TYR A 259 10.45 -20.70 -2.06
N ARG A 260 11.60 -20.14 -1.73
CA ARG A 260 12.90 -20.49 -2.35
C ARG A 260 13.58 -21.64 -1.61
N GLY A 261 13.23 -21.87 -0.39
CA GLY A 261 13.67 -22.83 0.59
C GLY A 261 12.70 -22.78 1.76
N ASP A 262 13.19 -22.74 2.99
CA ASP A 262 12.35 -22.71 4.19
C ASP A 262 11.63 -21.38 4.39
N LEU A 263 12.21 -20.26 3.94
CA LEU A 263 11.66 -18.94 4.13
C LEU A 263 10.86 -18.45 2.90
N PRO A 264 9.71 -17.78 3.13
CA PRO A 264 8.94 -17.22 2.03
C PRO A 264 9.62 -16.00 1.43
N THR A 265 9.71 -15.97 0.11
CA THR A 265 10.04 -14.79 -0.67
C THR A 265 8.76 -14.04 -0.99
N ARG A 266 8.77 -12.73 -0.78
CA ARG A 266 7.64 -11.82 -1.07
C ARG A 266 8.10 -10.71 -1.97
N GLY A 267 7.22 -10.26 -2.86
CA GLY A 267 7.48 -9.12 -3.71
C GLY A 267 6.19 -8.50 -4.21
N THR A 268 6.36 -7.44 -4.98
CA THR A 268 5.29 -6.71 -5.65
C THR A 268 5.61 -6.56 -7.12
N ALA A 269 4.58 -6.54 -7.95
CA ALA A 269 4.68 -6.17 -9.36
C ALA A 269 3.50 -5.26 -9.72
N THR A 270 3.62 -4.50 -10.79
CA THR A 270 2.56 -3.59 -11.25
C THR A 270 2.26 -3.91 -12.70
N SER A 271 0.98 -3.97 -13.04
CA SER A 271 0.56 -4.23 -14.43
C SER A 271 0.92 -3.07 -15.36
N ASP A 272 1.40 -3.40 -16.55
CA ASP A 272 1.72 -2.48 -17.62
C ASP A 272 0.46 -1.95 -18.34
N ALA A 273 0.65 -1.20 -19.44
CA ALA A 273 -0.45 -0.69 -20.26
C ALA A 273 -1.34 -1.78 -20.88
N ARG A 274 -0.85 -3.02 -20.96
CA ARG A 274 -1.58 -4.19 -21.45
C ARG A 274 -2.24 -4.99 -20.32
N GLY A 275 -2.14 -4.49 -19.09
CA GLY A 275 -2.65 -5.19 -17.91
C GLY A 275 -1.77 -6.37 -17.47
N VAL A 276 -0.49 -6.44 -17.87
CA VAL A 276 0.39 -7.56 -17.56
C VAL A 276 1.39 -7.16 -16.49
N ALA A 277 1.45 -7.93 -15.41
CA ALA A 277 2.42 -7.80 -14.34
C ALA A 277 3.46 -8.93 -14.44
N ALA A 278 4.74 -8.57 -14.58
CA ALA A 278 5.83 -9.52 -14.69
C ALA A 278 6.40 -9.88 -13.30
N ILE A 279 6.47 -11.17 -13.00
CA ILE A 279 7.04 -11.72 -11.77
C ILE A 279 8.27 -12.55 -12.13
N THR A 280 9.41 -12.21 -11.54
CA THR A 280 10.64 -13.02 -11.73
C THR A 280 10.77 -14.02 -10.57
N LEU A 281 10.88 -15.30 -10.94
CA LEU A 281 11.26 -16.38 -10.04
C LEU A 281 12.74 -16.68 -10.23
N GLU A 282 13.50 -16.79 -9.14
CA GLU A 282 14.95 -17.03 -9.21
C GLU A 282 15.51 -17.46 -7.85
N LYS A 283 16.77 -17.95 -7.86
CA LYS A 283 17.57 -18.23 -6.66
C LYS A 283 16.90 -19.22 -5.70
N PHE A 284 16.43 -20.33 -6.23
CA PHE A 284 15.93 -21.44 -5.40
C PHE A 284 17.08 -22.11 -4.67
N GLU A 285 16.88 -22.43 -3.41
CA GLU A 285 17.87 -23.14 -2.61
C GLU A 285 18.02 -24.59 -3.10
N PRO A 286 19.23 -25.16 -3.03
CA PRO A 286 19.44 -26.59 -3.34
C PRO A 286 18.51 -27.48 -2.51
N GLY A 287 17.97 -28.52 -3.14
CA GLY A 287 17.02 -29.46 -2.51
C GLY A 287 15.55 -29.06 -2.65
N VAL A 288 15.24 -27.86 -3.17
CA VAL A 288 13.87 -27.46 -3.50
C VAL A 288 13.47 -28.12 -4.83
N THR A 289 12.43 -28.94 -4.79
CA THR A 289 11.87 -29.62 -5.98
C THR A 289 10.66 -28.90 -6.57
N GLY A 290 10.07 -27.97 -5.81
CA GLY A 290 8.93 -27.18 -6.25
C GLY A 290 8.36 -26.29 -5.15
N THR A 291 7.50 -25.37 -5.57
CA THR A 291 6.79 -24.44 -4.69
C THR A 291 5.48 -24.01 -5.36
N THR A 292 4.63 -23.32 -4.62
CA THR A 292 3.46 -22.64 -5.19
C THR A 292 3.68 -21.14 -5.13
N LEU A 293 3.59 -20.47 -6.28
CA LEU A 293 3.52 -19.01 -6.36
C LEU A 293 2.08 -18.58 -6.10
N GLU A 294 1.87 -17.80 -5.04
CA GLU A 294 0.60 -17.15 -4.73
C GLU A 294 0.65 -15.69 -5.12
N VAL A 295 -0.34 -15.22 -5.87
CA VAL A 295 -0.44 -13.84 -6.36
C VAL A 295 -1.79 -13.27 -5.96
N GLN A 296 -1.82 -12.06 -5.42
CA GLN A 296 -3.03 -11.35 -5.01
C GLN A 296 -2.97 -9.89 -5.42
N VAL A 297 -4.12 -9.28 -5.71
CA VAL A 297 -4.21 -7.81 -5.86
C VAL A 297 -3.88 -7.16 -4.52
N ASP A 298 -3.19 -6.02 -4.54
CA ASP A 298 -2.90 -5.21 -3.38
C ASP A 298 -3.93 -4.07 -3.22
N PRO A 299 -4.99 -4.27 -2.39
CA PRO A 299 -6.01 -3.23 -2.21
C PRO A 299 -5.47 -1.98 -1.53
N MET A 300 -4.40 -2.12 -0.73
CA MET A 300 -3.78 -0.98 -0.05
C MET A 300 -3.14 0.01 -1.03
N ALA A 301 -2.71 -0.45 -2.21
CA ALA A 301 -2.12 0.41 -3.23
C ALA A 301 -3.06 1.54 -3.66
N PHE A 302 -4.36 1.24 -3.76
CA PHE A 302 -5.37 2.21 -4.21
C PHE A 302 -5.64 3.34 -3.21
N VAL A 303 -5.32 3.14 -1.93
CA VAL A 303 -5.59 4.07 -0.82
C VAL A 303 -4.32 4.55 -0.11
N GLU A 304 -3.15 4.27 -0.66
CA GLU A 304 -1.86 4.59 -0.05
C GLU A 304 -1.66 6.08 0.16
N GLY A 305 -2.16 6.92 -0.75
CA GLY A 305 -2.12 8.39 -0.67
C GLY A 305 -3.05 9.01 0.39
N LEU A 306 -3.98 8.24 0.96
CA LEU A 306 -4.89 8.75 1.98
C LEU A 306 -4.23 8.82 3.36
N PRO A 307 -4.65 9.75 4.23
CA PRO A 307 -4.21 9.80 5.63
C PRO A 307 -4.43 8.46 6.35
N LEU A 308 -3.55 8.12 7.31
CA LEU A 308 -3.61 6.84 8.05
C LEU A 308 -4.94 6.60 8.76
N VAL A 309 -5.58 7.65 9.23
CA VAL A 309 -6.87 7.63 9.92
C VAL A 309 -8.08 7.66 8.98
N HIS A 310 -7.85 7.73 7.65
CA HIS A 310 -8.93 7.81 6.69
C HIS A 310 -9.77 6.53 6.68
N PRO A 311 -11.12 6.61 6.69
CA PRO A 311 -11.99 5.43 6.77
C PRO A 311 -11.72 4.40 5.68
N PHE A 312 -11.53 4.83 4.43
CA PHE A 312 -11.25 3.92 3.31
C PHE A 312 -9.91 3.23 3.43
N ARG A 313 -8.90 3.88 4.03
CA ARG A 313 -7.61 3.24 4.29
C ARG A 313 -7.72 2.15 5.36
N GLN A 314 -8.57 2.35 6.35
CA GLN A 314 -8.84 1.33 7.36
C GLN A 314 -9.61 0.15 6.74
N ALA A 315 -10.61 0.44 5.93
CA ALA A 315 -11.43 -0.55 5.25
C ALA A 315 -10.63 -1.43 4.28
N ALA A 316 -9.72 -0.83 3.48
CA ALA A 316 -8.89 -1.56 2.51
C ALA A 316 -8.00 -2.63 3.14
N ARG A 317 -7.64 -2.51 4.43
CA ARG A 317 -6.89 -3.54 5.15
C ARG A 317 -7.64 -4.86 5.32
N GLY A 318 -8.96 -4.81 5.33
CA GLY A 318 -9.82 -5.99 5.45
C GLY A 318 -10.16 -6.65 4.11
N LEU A 319 -9.81 -6.01 2.99
CA LEU A 319 -10.09 -6.55 1.66
C LEU A 319 -9.05 -7.61 1.30
N THR A 320 -9.54 -8.75 0.85
CA THR A 320 -8.70 -9.83 0.33
C THR A 320 -9.28 -10.27 -1.02
N SER A 321 -8.45 -10.27 -2.06
CA SER A 321 -8.81 -10.91 -3.33
C SER A 321 -8.50 -12.42 -3.25
N ALA A 322 -9.22 -13.22 -4.04
CA ALA A 322 -8.88 -14.63 -4.19
C ALA A 322 -7.45 -14.75 -4.78
N PRO A 323 -6.56 -15.56 -4.19
CA PRO A 323 -5.22 -15.73 -4.71
C PRO A 323 -5.23 -16.53 -6.02
N LEU A 324 -4.48 -16.07 -7.01
CA LEU A 324 -4.05 -16.89 -8.13
C LEU A 324 -2.90 -17.77 -7.65
N ARG A 325 -2.98 -19.08 -7.91
CA ARG A 325 -1.95 -20.05 -7.57
C ARG A 325 -1.37 -20.65 -8.81
N ILE A 326 -0.04 -20.69 -8.87
CA ILE A 326 0.73 -21.26 -9.97
C ILE A 326 1.70 -22.28 -9.37
N ASP A 327 1.64 -23.53 -9.84
CA ASP A 327 2.56 -24.55 -9.39
C ASP A 327 3.89 -24.41 -10.10
N VAL A 328 4.95 -24.28 -9.33
CA VAL A 328 6.33 -24.15 -9.82
C VAL A 328 7.07 -25.43 -9.49
N LYS A 329 7.59 -26.11 -10.50
CA LYS A 329 8.39 -27.34 -10.36
C LYS A 329 9.81 -27.06 -10.84
N LEU A 330 10.79 -27.60 -10.13
CA LEU A 330 12.17 -27.59 -10.57
C LEU A 330 12.46 -28.96 -11.19
N ALA A 331 12.86 -28.97 -12.45
CA ALA A 331 13.25 -30.19 -13.12
C ALA A 331 14.53 -30.74 -12.48
N PRO A 332 14.64 -32.05 -12.27
CA PRO A 332 15.88 -32.66 -11.79
C PRO A 332 17.02 -32.38 -12.77
N VAL A 333 18.24 -32.17 -12.26
CA VAL A 333 19.42 -31.97 -13.09
C VAL A 333 19.89 -33.32 -13.60
N ASP A 334 19.85 -33.52 -14.90
CA ASP A 334 20.38 -34.72 -15.55
C ASP A 334 21.86 -34.55 -15.86
N LEU A 335 22.69 -35.47 -15.37
CA LEU A 335 24.14 -35.38 -15.46
C LEU A 335 24.73 -36.74 -15.90
N VAL A 336 25.57 -36.70 -16.93
CA VAL A 336 26.45 -37.81 -17.30
C VAL A 336 27.77 -37.62 -16.57
N LEU A 337 28.20 -38.63 -15.79
CA LEU A 337 29.47 -38.58 -15.08
C LEU A 337 30.54 -39.40 -15.82
N GLN A 338 31.64 -38.73 -16.15
CA GLN A 338 32.85 -39.33 -16.72
C GLN A 338 34.01 -39.10 -15.75
N VAL A 339 34.67 -40.18 -15.31
CA VAL A 339 35.80 -40.07 -14.38
C VAL A 339 37.01 -40.79 -14.96
N GLU A 340 38.13 -40.11 -15.01
CA GLU A 340 39.42 -40.68 -15.40
C GLU A 340 40.46 -40.45 -14.30
N GLU A 341 40.83 -41.56 -13.64
CA GLU A 341 41.84 -41.56 -12.55
C GLU A 341 43.13 -42.19 -13.06
N ARG A 342 44.25 -41.47 -12.93
CA ARG A 342 45.58 -41.88 -13.33
C ARG A 342 46.55 -41.85 -12.15
N ALA A 343 47.49 -42.70 -12.14
CA ALA A 343 48.64 -42.69 -11.23
C ALA A 343 49.93 -42.82 -12.01
N PHE A 344 50.79 -41.83 -11.96
CA PHE A 344 52.04 -41.78 -12.70
C PHE A 344 51.85 -41.98 -14.19
N GLY A 345 50.79 -41.34 -14.76
CA GLY A 345 50.44 -41.38 -16.18
C GLY A 345 49.72 -42.66 -16.63
N LYS A 346 49.50 -43.64 -15.74
CA LYS A 346 48.74 -44.86 -16.00
C LYS A 346 47.35 -44.85 -15.38
N ARG A 347 46.34 -45.31 -16.10
CA ARG A 347 45.00 -45.46 -15.55
C ARG A 347 45.03 -46.37 -14.31
N ARG A 348 44.30 -46.01 -13.26
CA ARG A 348 44.14 -46.79 -12.05
C ARG A 348 43.24 -48.01 -12.28
N ASP A 349 43.54 -49.11 -11.63
CA ASP A 349 42.73 -50.32 -11.68
C ASP A 349 41.50 -50.22 -10.77
N GLN A 350 41.55 -49.36 -9.74
CA GLN A 350 40.46 -49.10 -8.80
C GLN A 350 40.22 -47.58 -8.72
N ASP A 351 38.98 -47.22 -9.04
CA ASP A 351 38.53 -45.82 -8.95
C ASP A 351 38.16 -45.46 -7.50
N ILE A 352 38.64 -44.35 -6.97
CA ILE A 352 38.31 -43.82 -5.65
C ILE A 352 37.33 -42.64 -5.77
N LEU A 353 37.52 -41.76 -6.75
CA LEU A 353 36.71 -40.56 -6.95
C LEU A 353 35.31 -40.91 -7.45
N GLY A 354 35.20 -41.83 -8.42
CA GLY A 354 33.96 -42.16 -9.10
C GLY A 354 32.80 -42.48 -8.16
N PRO A 355 32.95 -43.48 -7.24
CA PRO A 355 31.90 -43.82 -6.28
C PRO A 355 31.50 -42.67 -5.37
N SER A 356 32.48 -41.92 -4.85
CA SER A 356 32.28 -40.83 -3.92
C SER A 356 31.58 -39.63 -4.54
N VAL A 357 31.93 -39.28 -5.79
CA VAL A 357 31.28 -38.23 -6.56
C VAL A 357 29.82 -38.60 -6.89
N ARG A 358 29.56 -39.85 -7.27
CA ARG A 358 28.19 -40.35 -7.50
C ARG A 358 27.34 -40.15 -6.25
N GLN A 359 27.83 -40.54 -5.10
CA GLN A 359 27.11 -40.40 -3.83
C GLN A 359 26.84 -38.94 -3.51
N ALA A 360 27.82 -38.02 -3.66
CA ALA A 360 27.66 -36.59 -3.37
C ALA A 360 26.70 -35.91 -4.35
N LEU A 361 26.72 -36.24 -5.63
CA LEU A 361 25.76 -35.74 -6.62
C LEU A 361 24.36 -36.23 -6.34
N GLN A 362 24.16 -37.49 -5.94
CA GLN A 362 22.85 -38.02 -5.56
C GLN A 362 22.29 -37.31 -4.29
N GLN A 363 23.16 -36.97 -3.33
CA GLN A 363 22.76 -36.18 -2.15
C GLN A 363 22.38 -34.74 -2.51
N ALA A 364 22.84 -34.25 -3.65
CA ALA A 364 22.48 -32.95 -4.21
C ALA A 364 21.30 -32.99 -5.19
N ASP A 365 20.49 -34.07 -5.17
CA ASP A 365 19.33 -34.30 -6.03
C ASP A 365 19.64 -34.31 -7.55
N VAL A 366 20.90 -34.65 -7.91
CA VAL A 366 21.34 -34.79 -9.30
C VAL A 366 20.99 -36.21 -9.78
N ARG A 367 20.28 -36.29 -10.89
CA ARG A 367 19.96 -37.56 -11.55
C ARG A 367 21.10 -37.94 -12.49
N LEU A 368 21.83 -39.00 -12.12
CA LEU A 368 22.86 -39.57 -12.98
C LEU A 368 22.23 -40.40 -14.07
N VAL A 369 22.53 -40.09 -15.32
CA VAL A 369 22.00 -40.71 -16.52
C VAL A 369 23.11 -41.22 -17.43
N GLN A 370 22.79 -42.12 -18.34
CA GLN A 370 23.70 -42.53 -19.42
C GLN A 370 23.53 -41.60 -20.63
N ALA A 371 24.61 -41.35 -21.35
CA ALA A 371 24.62 -40.40 -22.45
C ALA A 371 23.62 -40.71 -23.56
N ASP A 372 23.31 -42.02 -23.76
CA ASP A 372 22.32 -42.48 -24.73
C ASP A 372 20.87 -42.31 -24.27
N GLN A 373 20.63 -42.15 -22.97
CA GLN A 373 19.29 -42.01 -22.38
C GLN A 373 18.82 -40.58 -22.22
N ALA A 374 19.74 -39.60 -22.21
CA ALA A 374 19.41 -38.19 -22.00
C ALA A 374 20.32 -37.31 -22.88
N PRO A 375 19.93 -37.06 -24.12
CA PRO A 375 20.74 -36.30 -25.07
C PRO A 375 20.99 -34.84 -24.63
N ASN A 376 20.12 -34.30 -23.77
CA ASN A 376 20.23 -32.92 -23.25
C ASN A 376 20.86 -32.87 -21.85
N ALA A 377 21.43 -33.97 -21.34
CA ALA A 377 22.09 -33.99 -20.05
C ALA A 377 23.41 -33.23 -20.08
N MET A 378 23.75 -32.57 -19.00
CA MET A 378 25.10 -32.03 -18.79
C MET A 378 26.11 -33.15 -18.64
N VAL A 379 27.36 -32.91 -18.98
CA VAL A 379 28.45 -33.86 -18.79
C VAL A 379 29.45 -33.31 -17.81
N LEU A 380 29.66 -34.03 -16.69
CA LEU A 380 30.76 -33.78 -15.75
C LEU A 380 31.91 -34.71 -16.09
N THR A 381 33.02 -34.15 -16.53
CA THR A 381 34.28 -34.84 -16.73
C THR A 381 35.24 -34.51 -15.59
N LEU A 382 35.70 -35.52 -14.88
CA LEU A 382 36.72 -35.43 -13.84
C LEU A 382 37.99 -36.14 -14.30
N GLU A 383 39.08 -35.42 -14.43
CA GLU A 383 40.38 -35.95 -14.79
C GLU A 383 41.34 -35.72 -13.61
N ALA A 384 41.96 -36.79 -13.09
CA ALA A 384 42.90 -36.72 -11.99
C ALA A 384 44.15 -37.54 -12.27
N ASP A 385 45.34 -37.00 -11.97
CA ASP A 385 46.62 -37.71 -12.12
C ASP A 385 47.51 -37.53 -10.87
N ALA A 386 48.00 -38.64 -10.35
CA ALA A 386 48.92 -38.66 -9.21
C ALA A 386 50.38 -38.62 -9.67
N ARG A 387 51.17 -37.71 -9.11
CA ARG A 387 52.60 -37.57 -9.39
C ARG A 387 53.45 -37.75 -8.16
N PRO A 388 54.69 -38.31 -8.27
CA PRO A 388 55.56 -38.46 -7.12
C PRO A 388 56.07 -37.09 -6.64
N GLY A 389 56.07 -36.86 -5.34
CA GLY A 389 56.48 -35.62 -4.72
C GLY A 389 57.81 -35.71 -3.95
N GLY A 390 58.50 -36.80 -4.07
CA GLY A 390 59.73 -37.07 -3.32
C GLY A 390 59.51 -37.82 -2.00
N GLY A 391 60.53 -38.36 -1.43
CA GLY A 391 60.50 -39.12 -0.18
C GLY A 391 61.65 -38.73 0.79
N GLY A 392 61.46 -39.02 2.07
CA GLY A 392 62.47 -38.83 3.10
C GLY A 392 62.02 -39.44 4.43
N GLN A 393 62.99 -39.91 5.23
CA GLN A 393 62.74 -40.54 6.54
C GLN A 393 61.76 -41.75 6.49
N GLY A 394 61.80 -42.52 5.39
CA GLY A 394 60.90 -43.70 5.24
C GLY A 394 59.48 -43.38 4.79
N LEU A 395 59.19 -42.08 4.47
CA LEU A 395 57.89 -41.66 3.97
C LEU A 395 58.00 -41.27 2.48
N GLN A 396 56.93 -41.58 1.74
CA GLN A 396 56.73 -41.21 0.35
C GLN A 396 55.64 -40.16 0.25
N THR A 397 55.85 -39.15 -0.60
CA THR A 397 54.90 -38.11 -0.88
C THR A 397 54.38 -38.27 -2.30
N VAL A 398 53.07 -38.14 -2.47
CA VAL A 398 52.39 -38.09 -3.77
C VAL A 398 51.52 -36.83 -3.83
N TYR A 399 51.43 -36.22 -4.98
CA TYR A 399 50.52 -35.12 -5.27
C TYR A 399 49.52 -35.54 -6.34
N VAL A 400 48.21 -35.30 -6.09
CA VAL A 400 47.17 -35.40 -7.11
C VAL A 400 46.86 -34.00 -7.61
N ASP A 401 46.82 -33.86 -8.92
CA ASP A 401 46.19 -32.72 -9.60
C ASP A 401 44.93 -33.21 -10.27
N MET A 402 43.85 -32.42 -10.18
CA MET A 402 42.54 -32.78 -10.66
C MET A 402 41.88 -31.59 -11.35
N VAL A 403 41.16 -31.85 -12.43
CA VAL A 403 40.34 -30.88 -13.14
C VAL A 403 38.93 -31.46 -13.26
N GLY A 404 37.96 -30.70 -12.78
CA GLY A 404 36.55 -30.97 -13.02
C GLY A 404 35.99 -29.97 -14.03
N THR A 405 35.34 -30.49 -15.08
CA THR A 405 34.72 -29.65 -16.13
C THR A 405 33.29 -30.12 -16.36
N VAL A 406 32.35 -29.18 -16.32
CA VAL A 406 30.95 -29.44 -16.69
C VAL A 406 30.64 -28.73 -18.00
N THR A 407 30.10 -29.49 -18.95
CA THR A 407 29.62 -28.96 -20.22
C THR A 407 28.11 -29.11 -20.32
N ASP A 408 27.46 -28.19 -21.05
CA ASP A 408 26.06 -28.31 -21.46
C ASP A 408 25.87 -29.34 -22.59
N ALA A 409 24.63 -29.48 -23.04
CA ALA A 409 24.30 -30.41 -24.14
C ALA A 409 24.93 -30.03 -25.48
N GLU A 410 25.25 -28.74 -25.67
CA GLU A 410 25.91 -28.18 -26.84
C GLU A 410 27.45 -28.32 -26.80
N GLY A 411 27.98 -28.77 -25.65
CA GLY A 411 29.41 -28.92 -25.41
C GLY A 411 30.12 -27.66 -24.91
N ASN A 412 29.38 -26.60 -24.54
CA ASN A 412 29.98 -25.39 -23.97
C ASN A 412 30.36 -25.66 -22.50
N ILE A 413 31.48 -25.13 -22.07
CA ILE A 413 31.91 -25.24 -20.67
C ILE A 413 31.06 -24.27 -19.82
N VAL A 414 30.27 -24.83 -18.89
CA VAL A 414 29.45 -24.08 -17.95
C VAL A 414 30.11 -23.92 -16.59
N TYR A 415 31.01 -24.86 -16.23
CA TYR A 415 31.80 -24.81 -14.99
C TYR A 415 33.12 -25.52 -15.15
N THR A 416 34.19 -24.98 -14.60
CA THR A 416 35.46 -25.66 -14.49
C THR A 416 36.19 -25.25 -13.21
N GLN A 417 36.79 -26.22 -12.56
CA GLN A 417 37.62 -25.97 -11.37
C GLN A 417 38.83 -26.91 -11.39
N THR A 418 40.00 -26.32 -11.12
CA THR A 418 41.24 -27.07 -11.01
C THR A 418 41.70 -27.11 -9.55
N MET A 419 41.99 -28.29 -9.07
CA MET A 419 42.56 -28.55 -7.72
C MET A 419 43.95 -29.16 -7.91
N THR A 420 44.97 -28.51 -7.37
CA THR A 420 46.37 -28.91 -7.61
C THR A 420 47.09 -29.19 -6.31
N ARG A 421 48.09 -30.07 -6.41
CA ARG A 421 49.02 -30.38 -5.31
C ARG A 421 48.33 -30.97 -4.07
N ILE A 422 47.29 -31.77 -4.26
CA ILE A 422 46.60 -32.47 -3.19
C ILE A 422 47.59 -33.55 -2.66
N LYS A 423 48.00 -33.41 -1.42
CA LYS A 423 49.14 -34.13 -0.88
C LYS A 423 48.73 -35.37 -0.08
N GLY A 424 49.24 -36.54 -0.46
CA GLY A 424 49.24 -37.78 0.33
C GLY A 424 50.65 -38.13 0.81
N ILE A 425 50.77 -38.61 2.05
CA ILE A 425 52.04 -39.05 2.63
C ILE A 425 51.80 -40.37 3.32
N GLN A 426 52.62 -41.41 2.94
CA GLN A 426 52.56 -42.74 3.53
C GLN A 426 53.95 -43.41 3.45
N MET A 427 54.05 -44.63 3.98
CA MET A 427 55.31 -45.38 3.96
C MET A 427 55.71 -45.92 2.57
N ASP A 428 54.75 -46.07 1.68
CA ASP A 428 54.94 -46.54 0.30
C ASP A 428 54.13 -45.71 -0.71
N LEU A 429 54.54 -45.75 -1.97
CA LEU A 429 53.88 -44.98 -3.04
C LEU A 429 52.42 -45.37 -3.27
N PRO A 430 52.02 -46.65 -3.28
CA PRO A 430 50.60 -46.98 -3.45
C PRO A 430 49.71 -46.39 -2.36
N ARG A 431 50.04 -46.55 -1.09
CA ARG A 431 49.28 -45.99 0.03
C ARG A 431 49.34 -44.46 0.04
N ALA A 432 50.45 -43.83 -0.33
CA ALA A 432 50.54 -42.40 -0.47
C ALA A 432 49.67 -41.87 -1.61
N THR A 433 49.50 -42.63 -2.70
CA THR A 433 48.60 -42.35 -3.79
C THR A 433 47.14 -42.43 -3.32
N ASP A 434 46.75 -43.49 -2.64
CA ASP A 434 45.39 -43.64 -2.12
C ASP A 434 45.08 -42.48 -1.14
N ALA A 435 45.97 -42.17 -0.20
CA ALA A 435 45.77 -41.05 0.73
C ALA A 435 45.68 -39.68 0.03
N ALA A 436 46.29 -39.47 -1.15
CA ALA A 436 46.11 -38.26 -1.93
C ALA A 436 44.77 -38.24 -2.61
N TYR A 437 44.30 -39.35 -3.15
CA TYR A 437 42.96 -39.48 -3.77
C TYR A 437 41.83 -39.38 -2.72
N ASP A 438 42.00 -39.90 -1.51
CA ASP A 438 41.04 -39.68 -0.41
C ASP A 438 40.84 -38.19 -0.12
N LYS A 439 41.92 -37.43 -0.04
CA LYS A 439 41.85 -35.95 0.14
C LYS A 439 41.29 -35.25 -1.08
N ALA A 440 41.55 -35.72 -2.30
CA ALA A 440 40.91 -35.21 -3.50
C ALA A 440 39.40 -35.42 -3.44
N THR A 441 38.94 -36.55 -2.93
CA THR A 441 37.55 -36.82 -2.67
C THR A 441 36.92 -35.84 -1.68
N GLU A 442 37.60 -35.53 -0.57
CA GLU A 442 37.15 -34.55 0.41
C GLU A 442 37.00 -33.14 -0.23
N GLN A 443 37.95 -32.73 -1.07
CA GLN A 443 37.86 -31.45 -1.77
C GLN A 443 36.72 -31.43 -2.80
N LEU A 444 36.50 -32.51 -3.54
CA LEU A 444 35.37 -32.62 -4.43
C LEU A 444 34.03 -32.46 -3.69
N GLN A 445 33.87 -33.13 -2.57
CA GLN A 445 32.64 -33.09 -1.76
C GLN A 445 32.41 -31.74 -1.08
N ASN A 446 33.48 -31.08 -0.60
CA ASN A 446 33.36 -29.86 0.20
C ASN A 446 33.45 -28.56 -0.62
N GLU A 447 34.07 -28.59 -1.81
CA GLU A 447 34.33 -27.38 -2.59
C GLU A 447 33.72 -27.45 -4.00
N PHE A 448 34.05 -28.50 -4.80
CA PHE A 448 33.63 -28.58 -6.20
C PHE A 448 32.12 -28.76 -6.35
N ILE A 449 31.56 -29.80 -5.74
CA ILE A 449 30.13 -30.10 -5.89
C ILE A 449 29.26 -29.01 -5.29
N PRO A 450 29.52 -28.46 -4.08
CA PRO A 450 28.76 -27.33 -3.58
C PRO A 450 28.92 -26.08 -4.44
N GLY A 451 30.07 -25.83 -5.04
CA GLY A 451 30.28 -24.74 -5.99
C GLY A 451 29.44 -24.88 -7.25
N LEU A 452 29.43 -26.06 -7.84
CA LEU A 452 28.62 -26.40 -9.01
C LEU A 452 27.12 -26.26 -8.72
N VAL A 453 26.65 -26.80 -7.61
CA VAL A 453 25.22 -26.73 -7.20
C VAL A 453 24.81 -25.27 -6.98
N ARG A 454 25.62 -24.46 -6.33
CA ARG A 454 25.35 -23.02 -6.17
C ARG A 454 25.23 -22.32 -7.52
N LEU A 455 26.14 -22.58 -8.46
CA LEU A 455 26.07 -22.01 -9.80
C LEU A 455 24.76 -22.36 -10.50
N TRP A 456 24.32 -23.62 -10.41
CA TRP A 456 23.04 -24.05 -11.01
C TRP A 456 21.83 -23.34 -10.44
N HIS A 457 21.90 -22.96 -9.16
CA HIS A 457 20.80 -22.26 -8.48
C HIS A 457 20.97 -20.71 -8.52
N GLY A 458 21.97 -20.20 -9.26
CA GLY A 458 22.15 -18.75 -9.46
C GLY A 458 22.71 -18.01 -8.24
N PHE A 459 23.53 -18.69 -7.40
CA PHE A 459 24.21 -18.10 -6.24
C PHE A 459 25.69 -17.81 -6.49
#